data_cb8da6d7aa9ba903751c61f0e980c5f2
#
_entry.id   cb8da6d7aa9ba903751c61f0e980c5f2
#
_cell.length_a   1.000
_cell.length_b   1.000
_cell.length_c   1.000
_cell.angle_alpha   90.00
_cell.angle_beta   90.00
_cell.angle_gamma   90.00
#
_symmetry.space_group_name_H-M   'P 1'
#
loop_
_entity.id
_entity.type
_entity.pdbx_description
1 polymer ?
#
loop_
_entity_poly.entity_id
_entity_poly.type
_entity_poly.pdbx_seq_one_letter_code
_entity_poly.pdbx_strand_id
1 'polypeptide(L)'
;MKVSTLKSRTSRIWIEVPGDGDNTEKIWVDYRPGNLTLEVSEKIRKAGLDSENDAIFVLLENLLAGWDLEDDDGSPLGVKAKDIKKVPLSFIGDVMLKIEEDGRPNPQRDVTSDDG
;
A
#
# COMPACT_ATOMS: atom_id res chain seq x y z
N MET A 1 -19.61 15.28 -6.91
CA MET A 1 -18.19 14.90 -6.96
C MET A 1 -17.99 13.80 -7.98
N LYS A 2 -16.96 13.88 -8.79
CA LYS A 2 -16.69 12.87 -9.81
C LYS A 2 -15.96 11.66 -9.18
N VAL A 3 -16.18 10.48 -9.74
CA VAL A 3 -15.49 9.26 -9.31
C VAL A 3 -13.98 9.44 -9.39
N SER A 4 -13.50 10.09 -10.47
CA SER A 4 -12.06 10.33 -10.62
C SER A 4 -11.49 11.17 -9.48
N THR A 5 -12.25 12.07 -8.91
CA THR A 5 -11.82 12.87 -7.76
C THR A 5 -11.63 11.98 -6.52
N LEU A 6 -12.56 11.04 -6.30
CA LEU A 6 -12.42 10.08 -5.20
C LEU A 6 -11.20 9.20 -5.36
N LYS A 7 -10.93 8.76 -6.60
CA LYS A 7 -9.80 7.88 -6.88
C LYS A 7 -8.46 8.58 -6.79
N SER A 8 -8.41 9.90 -6.98
CA SER A 8 -7.14 10.64 -7.05
C SER A 8 -6.56 10.99 -5.68
N ARG A 9 -7.32 10.83 -4.60
CA ARG A 9 -6.81 11.11 -3.25
C ARG A 9 -5.63 10.21 -2.95
N THR A 10 -4.56 10.82 -2.47
CA THR A 10 -3.32 10.10 -2.14
C THR A 10 -3.06 10.23 -0.64
N SER A 11 -2.73 9.11 -0.01
CA SER A 11 -2.29 9.08 1.38
C SER A 11 -0.84 8.64 1.44
N ARG A 12 -0.09 9.15 2.39
CA ARG A 12 1.32 8.77 2.59
C ARG A 12 1.48 8.06 3.90
N ILE A 13 2.15 6.92 3.86
CA ILE A 13 2.56 6.18 5.05
C ILE A 13 4.08 6.10 5.09
N TRP A 14 4.61 5.80 6.27
CA TRP A 14 6.05 5.70 6.48
C TRP A 14 6.38 4.33 7.05
N ILE A 15 7.38 3.69 6.46
CA ILE A 15 7.86 2.36 6.89
C ILE A 15 9.27 2.54 7.45
N GLU A 16 9.50 2.08 8.67
CA GLU A 16 10.84 2.09 9.25
C GLU A 16 11.54 0.80 8.86
N VAL A 17 12.75 0.94 8.36
CA VAL A 17 13.58 -0.21 7.98
C VAL A 17 14.95 -0.07 8.61
N PRO A 18 15.65 -1.20 8.89
CA PRO A 18 17.02 -1.13 9.37
C PRO A 18 17.91 -0.48 8.33
N GLY A 19 18.68 0.52 8.74
CA GLY A 19 19.70 1.13 7.91
C GLY A 19 21.08 0.55 8.27
N ASP A 20 22.12 1.31 7.92
CA ASP A 20 23.48 0.90 8.24
C ASP A 20 23.73 1.04 9.74
N GLY A 21 24.32 0.01 10.34
CA GLY A 21 24.64 0.00 11.77
C GLY A 21 23.38 0.02 12.63
N ASP A 22 23.34 0.91 13.61
CA ASP A 22 22.18 1.05 14.52
C ASP A 22 21.15 2.02 14.00
N ASN A 23 21.34 2.57 12.80
CA ASN A 23 20.44 3.55 12.24
C ASN A 23 19.20 2.89 11.65
N THR A 24 18.10 3.63 11.68
CA THR A 24 16.89 3.23 10.97
C THR A 24 16.60 4.26 9.87
N GLU A 25 16.04 3.80 8.78
CA GLU A 25 15.61 4.68 7.70
C GLU A 25 14.10 4.63 7.60
N LYS A 26 13.51 5.75 7.21
CA LYS A 26 12.08 5.82 6.96
C LYS A 26 11.85 5.94 5.46
N ILE A 27 10.99 5.04 4.96
CA ILE A 27 10.66 4.98 3.54
C ILE A 27 9.22 5.44 3.40
N TRP A 28 8.99 6.49 2.61
CA TRP A 28 7.62 6.90 2.35
C TRP A 28 7.00 6.02 1.26
N VAL A 29 5.70 5.77 1.40
CA VAL A 29 4.91 5.04 0.42
C VAL A 29 3.60 5.80 0.23
N ASP A 30 3.31 6.17 -1.00
CA ASP A 30 2.08 6.85 -1.35
C ASP A 30 1.10 5.85 -1.97
N TYR A 31 -0.14 5.91 -1.55
CA TYR A 31 -1.17 5.03 -2.10
C TYR A 31 -2.48 5.80 -2.27
N ARG A 32 -3.35 5.26 -3.12
CA ARG A 32 -4.66 5.86 -3.42
C ARG A 32 -5.76 4.92 -2.93
N PRO A 33 -6.29 5.17 -1.72
CA PRO A 33 -7.33 4.27 -1.18
C PRO A 33 -8.58 4.21 -2.05
N GLY A 34 -8.89 5.28 -2.77
CA GLY A 34 -10.04 5.31 -3.67
C GLY A 34 -9.94 4.38 -4.88
N ASN A 35 -8.74 3.84 -5.14
CA ASN A 35 -8.58 2.88 -6.22
C ASN A 35 -9.03 1.46 -5.84
N LEU A 36 -9.30 1.22 -4.57
CA LEU A 36 -9.84 -0.07 -4.13
C LEU A 36 -11.34 -0.07 -4.36
N THR A 37 -11.73 -0.38 -5.59
CA THR A 37 -13.13 -0.46 -6.01
C THR A 37 -13.60 -1.91 -5.92
N LEU A 38 -14.91 -2.13 -6.09
CA LEU A 38 -15.44 -3.50 -6.16
C LEU A 38 -14.81 -4.27 -7.32
N GLU A 39 -14.59 -3.61 -8.45
CA GLU A 39 -13.96 -4.24 -9.60
C GLU A 39 -12.55 -4.72 -9.27
N VAL A 40 -11.75 -3.88 -8.61
CA VAL A 40 -10.40 -4.24 -8.19
C VAL A 40 -10.45 -5.35 -7.14
N SER A 41 -11.37 -5.26 -6.18
CA SER A 41 -11.54 -6.28 -5.16
C SER A 41 -11.82 -7.66 -5.77
N GLU A 42 -12.64 -7.70 -6.83
CA GLU A 42 -12.89 -8.96 -7.53
C GLU A 42 -11.65 -9.50 -8.23
N LYS A 43 -10.85 -8.61 -8.82
CA LYS A 43 -9.59 -9.03 -9.44
C LYS A 43 -8.63 -9.63 -8.42
N ILE A 44 -8.57 -9.01 -7.24
CA ILE A 44 -7.75 -9.51 -6.14
C ILE A 44 -8.21 -10.91 -5.71
N ARG A 45 -9.51 -11.08 -5.56
CA ARG A 45 -10.06 -12.37 -5.16
C ARG A 45 -9.77 -13.46 -6.19
N LYS A 46 -9.93 -13.14 -7.47
CA LYS A 46 -9.65 -14.11 -8.55
C LYS A 46 -8.17 -14.47 -8.60
N ALA A 47 -7.30 -13.48 -8.44
CA ALA A 47 -5.87 -13.73 -8.41
C ALA A 47 -5.49 -14.61 -7.22
N GLY A 48 -6.15 -14.42 -6.09
CA GLY A 48 -5.91 -15.22 -4.88
C GLY A 48 -6.29 -16.69 -5.02
N LEU A 49 -7.16 -17.04 -5.98
CA LEU A 49 -7.49 -18.42 -6.26
C LEU A 49 -6.30 -19.18 -6.84
N ASP A 50 -5.42 -18.47 -7.56
CA ASP A 50 -4.22 -19.06 -8.13
C ASP A 50 -3.05 -19.01 -7.13
N SER A 51 -2.90 -17.89 -6.42
CA SER A 51 -1.80 -17.70 -5.47
C SER A 51 -2.09 -16.52 -4.57
N GLU A 52 -1.80 -16.65 -3.27
CA GLU A 52 -1.89 -15.53 -2.33
C GLU A 52 -1.00 -14.37 -2.76
N ASN A 53 0.19 -14.68 -3.28
CA ASN A 53 1.12 -13.65 -3.74
C ASN A 53 0.55 -12.87 -4.91
N ASP A 54 -0.16 -13.53 -5.82
CA ASP A 54 -0.80 -12.86 -6.94
C ASP A 54 -1.86 -11.86 -6.45
N ALA A 55 -2.61 -12.23 -5.42
CA ALA A 55 -3.59 -11.32 -4.83
C ALA A 55 -2.91 -10.08 -4.27
N ILE A 56 -1.80 -10.25 -3.58
CA ILE A 56 -1.02 -9.15 -3.01
C ILE A 56 -0.52 -8.22 -4.12
N PHE A 57 0.03 -8.78 -5.19
CA PHE A 57 0.55 -7.98 -6.29
C PHE A 57 -0.56 -7.20 -7.01
N VAL A 58 -1.71 -7.83 -7.23
CA VAL A 58 -2.86 -7.13 -7.83
C VAL A 58 -3.32 -5.99 -6.95
N LEU A 59 -3.41 -6.22 -5.65
CA LEU A 59 -3.80 -5.19 -4.69
C LEU A 59 -2.84 -4.00 -4.75
N LEU A 60 -1.56 -4.26 -4.59
CA LEU A 60 -0.56 -3.19 -4.50
C LEU A 60 -0.39 -2.46 -5.83
N GLU A 61 -0.42 -3.16 -6.95
CA GLU A 61 -0.33 -2.51 -8.25
C GLU A 61 -1.45 -1.49 -8.46
N ASN A 62 -2.64 -1.79 -7.96
CA ASN A 62 -3.78 -0.88 -8.07
C ASN A 62 -3.77 0.23 -7.04
N LEU A 63 -3.26 -0.02 -5.84
CA LEU A 63 -3.27 0.97 -4.75
C LEU A 63 -2.08 1.91 -4.75
N LEU A 64 -0.87 1.41 -5.03
CA LEU A 64 0.33 2.22 -4.88
C LEU A 64 0.40 3.33 -5.91
N ALA A 65 0.78 4.52 -5.47
CA ALA A 65 1.03 5.67 -6.34
C ALA A 65 2.53 5.92 -6.51
N GLY A 66 3.33 5.58 -5.51
CA GLY A 66 4.77 5.75 -5.56
C GLY A 66 5.39 5.37 -4.22
N TRP A 67 6.71 5.21 -4.19
CA TRP A 67 7.45 4.94 -2.96
C TRP A 67 8.90 5.42 -3.09
N ASP A 68 9.54 5.51 -1.94
CA ASP A 68 10.91 6.02 -1.83
C ASP A 68 11.90 4.86 -1.94
N LEU A 69 11.77 4.06 -3.00
CA LEU A 69 12.67 2.96 -3.28
C LEU A 69 13.37 3.18 -4.60
N GLU A 70 14.61 2.73 -4.66
CA GLU A 70 15.42 2.80 -5.87
C GLU A 70 15.83 1.40 -6.30
N ASP A 71 16.00 1.22 -7.59
CA ASP A 71 16.58 0.00 -8.13
C ASP A 71 18.09 0.00 -7.83
N ASP A 72 18.75 -1.13 -8.04
CA ASP A 72 20.17 -1.26 -7.73
C ASP A 72 21.04 -0.27 -8.51
N ASP A 73 20.57 0.21 -9.65
CA ASP A 73 21.27 1.22 -10.44
C ASP A 73 21.02 2.65 -9.98
N GLY A 74 20.24 2.84 -8.90
CA GLY A 74 19.93 4.16 -8.37
C GLY A 74 18.72 4.85 -9.01
N SER A 75 18.09 4.23 -9.99
CA SER A 75 16.88 4.81 -10.60
C SER A 75 15.66 4.54 -9.72
N PRO A 76 14.66 5.44 -9.74
CA PRO A 76 13.44 5.22 -8.95
C PRO A 76 12.76 3.91 -9.35
N LEU A 77 12.35 3.13 -8.36
CA LEU A 77 11.61 1.89 -8.59
C LEU A 77 10.13 2.22 -8.78
N GLY A 78 9.53 1.66 -9.83
CA GLY A 78 8.11 1.83 -10.08
C GLY A 78 7.24 1.00 -9.13
N VAL A 79 5.93 1.06 -9.34
CA VAL A 79 4.95 0.37 -8.49
C VAL A 79 4.09 -0.62 -9.27
N LYS A 80 4.58 -1.06 -10.42
CA LYS A 80 3.91 -2.11 -11.18
C LYS A 80 4.29 -3.48 -10.63
N ALA A 81 3.53 -4.50 -11.00
CA ALA A 81 3.78 -5.86 -10.49
C ALA A 81 5.23 -6.29 -10.66
N LYS A 82 5.83 -6.02 -11.83
CA LYS A 82 7.24 -6.38 -12.08
C LYS A 82 8.22 -5.72 -11.12
N ASP A 83 7.90 -4.51 -10.67
CA ASP A 83 8.73 -3.76 -9.74
C ASP A 83 8.52 -4.23 -8.31
N ILE A 84 7.25 -4.46 -7.95
CA ILE A 84 6.88 -4.93 -6.62
C ILE A 84 7.53 -6.29 -6.33
N LYS A 85 7.63 -7.14 -7.35
CA LYS A 85 8.24 -8.47 -7.19
C LYS A 85 9.72 -8.42 -6.83
N LYS A 86 10.40 -7.31 -7.09
CA LYS A 86 11.80 -7.13 -6.72
C LYS A 86 11.98 -6.81 -5.24
N VAL A 87 10.91 -6.38 -4.58
CA VAL A 87 10.97 -5.93 -3.19
C VAL A 87 10.81 -7.12 -2.25
N PRO A 88 11.59 -7.18 -1.15
CA PRO A 88 11.44 -8.28 -0.18
C PRO A 88 10.04 -8.40 0.37
N LEU A 89 9.57 -9.63 0.54
CA LEU A 89 8.22 -9.88 1.06
C LEU A 89 7.99 -9.28 2.44
N SER A 90 9.03 -9.21 3.26
CA SER A 90 8.91 -8.59 4.58
C SER A 90 8.53 -7.11 4.47
N PHE A 91 9.13 -6.40 3.53
CA PHE A 91 8.79 -4.99 3.30
C PHE A 91 7.37 -4.86 2.76
N ILE A 92 6.98 -5.72 1.82
CA ILE A 92 5.62 -5.75 1.26
C ILE A 92 4.60 -5.96 2.38
N GLY A 93 4.88 -6.90 3.30
CA GLY A 93 4.02 -7.14 4.45
C GLY A 93 3.87 -5.90 5.32
N ASP A 94 4.97 -5.20 5.58
CA ASP A 94 4.93 -3.97 6.38
C ASP A 94 4.11 -2.89 5.68
N VAL A 95 4.24 -2.76 4.36
CA VAL A 95 3.45 -1.81 3.57
C VAL A 95 1.96 -2.10 3.73
N MET A 96 1.59 -3.37 3.57
CA MET A 96 0.18 -3.77 3.67
C MET A 96 -0.38 -3.49 5.07
N LEU A 97 0.40 -3.81 6.10
CA LEU A 97 -0.02 -3.56 7.48
C LEU A 97 -0.22 -2.07 7.74
N LYS A 98 0.69 -1.24 7.27
CA LYS A 98 0.58 0.22 7.44
C LYS A 98 -0.59 0.81 6.68
N ILE A 99 -0.85 0.33 5.47
CA ILE A 99 -2.01 0.76 4.70
C ILE A 99 -3.29 0.40 5.45
N GLU A 100 -3.35 -0.80 6.01
CA GLU A 100 -4.50 -1.24 6.78
C GLU A 100 -4.71 -0.37 8.01
N GLU A 101 -3.64 -0.10 8.76
CA GLU A 101 -3.71 0.77 9.94
C GLU A 101 -4.14 2.19 9.57
N ASP A 102 -3.60 2.73 8.49
CA ASP A 102 -3.90 4.09 8.04
C ASP A 102 -5.36 4.23 7.61
N GLY A 103 -5.91 3.16 7.03
CA GLY A 103 -7.30 3.15 6.57
C GLY A 103 -8.33 2.90 7.65
N ARG A 104 -7.91 2.51 8.86
CA ARG A 104 -8.85 2.24 9.95
C ARG A 104 -9.34 3.52 10.60
N PRO A 105 -10.62 3.58 10.98
CA PRO A 105 -11.12 4.68 11.77
C PRO A 105 -10.37 4.76 13.09
N ASN A 106 -10.20 5.97 13.60
CA ASN A 106 -9.62 6.18 14.92
C ASN A 106 -10.54 5.54 15.98
N PRO A 107 -10.05 4.62 16.82
CA PRO A 107 -10.89 3.98 17.84
C PRO A 107 -11.64 4.96 18.74
N GLN A 108 -11.02 6.07 19.10
CA GLN A 108 -11.67 7.08 19.91
C GLN A 108 -12.85 7.71 19.18
N ARG A 109 -12.70 7.92 17.88
CA ARG A 109 -13.77 8.48 17.07
C ARG A 109 -14.93 7.51 16.98
N ASP A 110 -14.62 6.23 16.82
CA ASP A 110 -15.65 5.20 16.71
C ASP A 110 -16.47 5.12 17.99
N VAL A 111 -15.80 5.14 19.13
CA VAL A 111 -16.49 5.12 20.43
C VAL A 111 -17.41 6.33 20.55
N THR A 112 -16.91 7.49 20.15
CA THR A 112 -17.73 8.72 20.18
C THR A 112 -18.93 8.61 19.27
N SER A 113 -18.74 8.03 18.10
CA SER A 113 -19.81 7.86 17.13
C SER A 113 -20.89 6.92 17.68
N ASP A 114 -20.47 5.87 18.34
CA ASP A 114 -21.40 4.88 18.90
C ASP A 114 -22.26 5.47 20.00
N ASP A 115 -21.71 6.41 20.73
CA ASP A 115 -22.43 7.09 21.81
C ASP A 115 -23.48 8.05 21.29
N GLY A 116 -23.31 8.47 20.07
CA GLY A 116 -24.26 9.39 19.42
C GLY A 116 -25.45 8.68 18.82
#